data_24af7c52784825fa3758686bf5e122af
#
_entry.id   24af7c52784825fa3758686bf5e122af
#
_cell.length_a   1.000
_cell.length_b   1.000
_cell.length_c   1.000
_cell.angle_alpha   90.00
_cell.angle_beta   90.00
_cell.angle_gamma   90.00
#
_symmetry.space_group_name_H-M   'P 1'
#
loop_
_entity.id
_entity.type
_entity.pdbx_description
1 polymer ?
#
loop_
_entity_poly.entity_id
_entity_poly.type
_entity_poly.pdbx_seq_one_letter_code
_entity_poly.pdbx_strand_id
1 'polypeptide(L)'
;MHRSGALWILKYAKVVTTAIIGTKEVSTFLAACIQNTATRDIAANITWICERIGEAATAGAAFIALPESVGLIEPDNEKIPDSCFHEELDAGLTAFRAAAREYETWILIGSQLIKESDNSIVNRSLLIDPQGEITARYDKLHMFDIELANGESYSESDVITPGSRAVIADLPWGKLGMTICYDLRFAALYRGLAQAGAEIITIPAAFTQTTGKAHWHTLVRARAIETGSYIIAPNQCGLHVDKRASYGHSLIVDPWGKIMADGGSEPGIIMAEIDLSKVNLARGRIPALKHDRRIIVEHYD
;
A
#
# COMPACT_ATOMS: atom_id res chain seq x y z
N MET A 1 -0.11 -34.03 -16.56
CA MET A 1 0.08 -33.39 -17.88
C MET A 1 -0.52 -32.02 -17.85
N HIS A 2 0.22 -30.99 -17.43
CA HIS A 2 -0.17 -29.60 -17.63
C HIS A 2 1.11 -28.77 -17.78
N ARG A 3 1.39 -28.37 -19.00
CA ARG A 3 2.38 -27.36 -19.35
C ARG A 3 1.59 -26.15 -19.85
N SER A 4 1.41 -25.11 -19.04
CA SER A 4 0.86 -23.84 -19.51
C SER A 4 1.29 -22.61 -18.65
N GLY A 5 2.43 -22.72 -17.94
CA GLY A 5 2.96 -21.61 -17.12
C GLY A 5 4.07 -20.77 -17.76
N ALA A 6 4.57 -21.12 -18.93
CA ALA A 6 5.86 -20.58 -19.43
C ALA A 6 5.73 -19.49 -20.51
N LEU A 7 4.55 -19.05 -20.91
CA LEU A 7 4.39 -18.18 -22.11
C LEU A 7 4.19 -16.69 -21.80
N TRP A 8 4.10 -16.26 -20.55
CA TRP A 8 3.88 -14.85 -20.20
C TRP A 8 5.18 -14.07 -19.91
N ILE A 9 6.27 -14.77 -19.64
CA ILE A 9 7.56 -14.15 -19.22
C ILE A 9 8.33 -13.54 -20.42
N LEU A 10 8.08 -13.96 -21.65
CA LEU A 10 8.87 -13.55 -22.82
C LEU A 10 8.42 -12.26 -23.51
N LYS A 11 7.32 -11.63 -23.09
CA LYS A 11 6.81 -10.42 -23.75
C LYS A 11 7.34 -9.10 -23.19
N TYR A 12 7.99 -9.08 -22.03
CA TYR A 12 8.45 -7.87 -21.36
C TYR A 12 9.97 -7.65 -21.35
N ALA A 13 10.75 -8.57 -21.91
CA ALA A 13 12.22 -8.51 -21.87
C ALA A 13 12.89 -7.57 -22.91
N LYS A 14 12.15 -6.60 -23.49
CA LYS A 14 12.70 -5.77 -24.59
C LYS A 14 12.41 -4.28 -24.48
N VAL A 15 12.38 -3.68 -23.28
CA VAL A 15 12.35 -2.21 -23.15
C VAL A 15 13.25 -1.75 -22.00
N VAL A 16 14.51 -2.10 -22.05
CA VAL A 16 15.52 -1.36 -21.29
C VAL A 16 16.74 -1.24 -22.17
N THR A 17 16.76 -0.30 -23.05
CA THR A 17 18.00 0.34 -23.52
C THR A 17 17.62 1.57 -24.35
N THR A 18 17.73 2.74 -23.80
CA THR A 18 18.41 3.92 -24.33
C THR A 18 18.13 5.10 -23.38
N ALA A 19 19.09 5.34 -22.53
CA ALA A 19 19.17 6.59 -21.78
C ALA A 19 19.97 7.61 -22.60
N ILE A 20 19.67 8.86 -22.34
CA ILE A 20 20.43 10.09 -22.60
C ILE A 20 20.15 10.72 -23.96
N ILE A 21 19.32 11.75 -23.96
CA ILE A 21 19.59 13.17 -24.30
C ILE A 21 18.30 13.95 -24.13
N GLY A 22 18.31 14.98 -23.27
CA GLY A 22 17.19 15.90 -23.05
C GLY A 22 16.30 15.43 -21.90
N THR A 23 16.22 16.21 -20.81
CA THR A 23 15.43 16.00 -19.61
C THR A 23 13.93 15.86 -19.91
N LYS A 24 13.51 14.71 -20.38
CA LYS A 24 12.14 14.24 -20.26
C LYS A 24 12.12 13.41 -18.98
N GLU A 25 11.49 13.92 -17.95
CA GLU A 25 11.15 13.12 -16.78
C GLU A 25 10.56 11.79 -17.24
N VAL A 26 11.14 10.67 -16.76
CA VAL A 26 10.61 9.35 -17.05
C VAL A 26 9.29 9.25 -16.30
N SER A 27 8.17 9.42 -17.01
CA SER A 27 6.84 9.44 -16.42
C SER A 27 6.23 8.03 -16.25
N THR A 28 6.94 6.99 -16.68
CA THR A 28 6.46 5.60 -16.68
C THR A 28 7.39 4.68 -15.91
N PHE A 29 6.80 3.77 -15.13
CA PHE A 29 7.52 2.70 -14.43
C PHE A 29 6.59 1.51 -14.17
N LEU A 30 7.17 0.33 -13.90
CA LEU A 30 6.42 -0.85 -13.51
C LEU A 30 6.29 -0.88 -11.99
N ALA A 31 5.05 -0.90 -11.48
CA ALA A 31 4.73 -1.07 -10.08
C ALA A 31 4.25 -2.49 -9.79
N ALA A 32 4.62 -3.03 -8.63
CA ALA A 32 4.15 -4.30 -8.12
C ALA A 32 3.44 -4.14 -6.77
N CYS A 33 2.39 -4.93 -6.52
CA CYS A 33 1.87 -5.21 -5.20
C CYS A 33 2.15 -6.68 -4.86
N ILE A 34 2.70 -6.92 -3.68
CA ILE A 34 2.80 -8.24 -3.10
C ILE A 34 1.58 -8.47 -2.22
N GLN A 35 0.94 -9.63 -2.37
CA GLN A 35 -0.20 -10.08 -1.59
C GLN A 35 0.20 -11.31 -0.79
N ASN A 36 0.18 -11.25 0.54
CA ASN A 36 0.56 -12.36 1.41
C ASN A 36 -0.51 -12.70 2.44
N THR A 37 -0.30 -13.82 3.11
CA THR A 37 -1.06 -14.22 4.30
C THR A 37 -0.07 -14.29 5.47
N ALA A 38 0.11 -13.18 6.17
CA ALA A 38 1.01 -13.14 7.31
C ALA A 38 0.46 -13.97 8.49
N THR A 39 1.38 -14.57 9.22
CA THR A 39 1.13 -15.38 10.42
C THR A 39 1.87 -14.79 11.63
N ARG A 40 1.92 -15.52 12.76
CA ARG A 40 2.78 -15.17 13.91
C ARG A 40 4.25 -15.48 13.70
N ASP A 41 4.60 -16.28 12.69
CA ASP A 41 5.99 -16.61 12.37
C ASP A 41 6.61 -15.49 11.53
N ILE A 42 7.19 -14.52 12.24
CA ILE A 42 7.82 -13.32 11.62
C ILE A 42 8.93 -13.74 10.64
N ALA A 43 9.74 -14.75 10.98
CA ALA A 43 10.87 -15.17 10.14
C ALA A 43 10.39 -15.80 8.82
N ALA A 44 9.36 -16.64 8.89
CA ALA A 44 8.75 -17.23 7.70
C ALA A 44 8.08 -16.17 6.82
N ASN A 45 7.36 -15.20 7.41
CA ASN A 45 6.74 -14.10 6.68
C ASN A 45 7.79 -13.27 5.95
N ILE A 46 8.86 -12.86 6.63
CA ILE A 46 9.96 -12.06 6.04
C ILE A 46 10.61 -12.82 4.89
N THR A 47 10.94 -14.10 5.09
CA THR A 47 11.58 -14.93 4.06
C THR A 47 10.72 -14.98 2.80
N TRP A 48 9.43 -15.29 2.97
CA TRP A 48 8.49 -15.37 1.86
C TRP A 48 8.37 -14.04 1.10
N ILE A 49 8.28 -12.91 1.83
CA ILE A 49 8.20 -11.57 1.23
C ILE A 49 9.49 -11.23 0.46
N CYS A 50 10.67 -11.51 1.01
CA CYS A 50 11.94 -11.21 0.33
C CYS A 50 12.07 -11.99 -0.98
N GLU A 51 11.64 -13.25 -1.04
CA GLU A 51 11.57 -14.02 -2.28
C GLU A 51 10.66 -13.35 -3.31
N ARG A 52 9.48 -12.87 -2.89
CA ARG A 52 8.53 -12.19 -3.81
C ARG A 52 9.03 -10.82 -4.25
N ILE A 53 9.75 -10.08 -3.39
CA ILE A 53 10.46 -8.86 -3.80
C ILE A 53 11.45 -9.17 -4.92
N GLY A 54 12.28 -10.22 -4.77
CA GLY A 54 13.24 -10.63 -5.79
C GLY A 54 12.58 -11.01 -7.12
N GLU A 55 11.46 -11.74 -7.07
CA GLU A 55 10.68 -12.09 -8.26
C GLU A 55 10.12 -10.84 -8.97
N ALA A 56 9.49 -9.92 -8.21
CA ALA A 56 8.93 -8.70 -8.76
C ALA A 56 10.01 -7.80 -9.38
N ALA A 57 11.13 -7.62 -8.68
CA ALA A 57 12.26 -6.83 -9.17
C ALA A 57 12.88 -7.45 -10.44
N THR A 58 13.09 -8.77 -10.46
CA THR A 58 13.58 -9.50 -11.62
C THR A 58 12.64 -9.38 -12.82
N ALA A 59 11.33 -9.26 -12.58
CA ALA A 59 10.34 -9.00 -13.61
C ALA A 59 10.29 -7.52 -14.05
N GLY A 60 11.13 -6.65 -13.48
CA GLY A 60 11.32 -5.24 -13.87
C GLY A 60 10.53 -4.23 -13.02
N ALA A 61 9.96 -4.64 -11.88
CA ALA A 61 9.29 -3.69 -11.00
C ALA A 61 10.29 -2.70 -10.40
N ALA A 62 10.07 -1.41 -10.65
CA ALA A 62 10.87 -0.32 -10.10
C ALA A 62 10.31 0.20 -8.76
N PHE A 63 9.05 -0.11 -8.46
CA PHE A 63 8.37 0.19 -7.22
C PHE A 63 7.58 -1.03 -6.75
N ILE A 64 7.84 -1.51 -5.53
CA ILE A 64 7.20 -2.69 -4.94
C ILE A 64 6.50 -2.27 -3.65
N ALA A 65 5.19 -2.48 -3.59
CA ALA A 65 4.37 -2.17 -2.42
C ALA A 65 3.97 -3.46 -1.69
N LEU A 66 4.21 -3.47 -0.38
CA LEU A 66 3.85 -4.54 0.54
C LEU A 66 2.57 -4.18 1.31
N PRO A 67 1.78 -5.16 1.80
CA PRO A 67 0.54 -4.87 2.53
C PRO A 67 0.77 -4.37 3.97
N GLU A 68 -0.33 -3.98 4.64
CA GLU A 68 -0.35 -3.66 6.07
C GLU A 68 0.03 -4.88 6.90
N SER A 69 0.76 -4.66 8.01
CA SER A 69 1.18 -5.71 8.94
C SER A 69 1.92 -6.86 8.24
N VAL A 70 2.80 -6.51 7.29
CA VAL A 70 3.41 -7.47 6.37
C VAL A 70 4.24 -8.54 7.06
N GLY A 71 4.88 -8.20 8.18
CA GLY A 71 5.74 -9.11 8.95
C GLY A 71 5.00 -9.92 10.01
N LEU A 72 3.83 -9.45 10.47
CA LEU A 72 3.12 -10.08 11.58
C LEU A 72 1.64 -9.72 11.56
N ILE A 73 0.77 -10.72 11.69
CA ILE A 73 -0.63 -10.53 12.10
C ILE A 73 -0.85 -11.20 13.45
N GLU A 74 -1.09 -10.38 14.49
CA GLU A 74 -1.49 -10.78 15.82
C GLU A 74 -2.88 -10.21 16.14
N PRO A 75 -3.93 -11.03 16.18
CA PRO A 75 -5.28 -10.57 16.49
C PRO A 75 -5.51 -10.26 17.97
N ASP A 76 -4.65 -10.74 18.85
CA ASP A 76 -4.74 -10.59 20.29
C ASP A 76 -4.00 -9.32 20.73
N ASN A 77 -4.75 -8.28 21.06
CA ASN A 77 -4.20 -6.99 21.49
C ASN A 77 -3.24 -7.10 22.69
N GLU A 78 -3.45 -8.08 23.59
CA GLU A 78 -2.58 -8.26 24.76
C GLU A 78 -1.18 -8.76 24.39
N LYS A 79 -1.03 -9.43 23.23
CA LYS A 79 0.25 -9.96 22.74
C LYS A 79 1.02 -9.02 21.82
N ILE A 80 0.35 -7.98 21.30
CA ILE A 80 0.97 -7.02 20.38
C ILE A 80 2.23 -6.38 21.00
N PRO A 81 2.23 -5.88 22.26
CA PRO A 81 3.40 -5.22 22.83
C PRO A 81 4.65 -6.09 22.91
N ASP A 82 4.49 -7.39 23.13
CA ASP A 82 5.60 -8.34 23.19
C ASP A 82 6.13 -8.77 21.81
N SER A 83 5.34 -8.48 20.77
CA SER A 83 5.64 -8.86 19.37
C SER A 83 6.18 -7.69 18.53
N CYS A 84 6.25 -6.49 19.09
CA CYS A 84 6.72 -5.28 18.41
C CYS A 84 8.14 -4.92 18.84
N PHE A 85 8.88 -4.34 17.92
CA PHE A 85 10.26 -3.93 18.12
C PHE A 85 10.43 -2.42 17.82
N HIS A 86 11.46 -1.81 18.36
CA HIS A 86 11.94 -0.51 17.89
C HIS A 86 12.41 -0.63 16.44
N GLU A 87 12.32 0.46 15.69
CA GLU A 87 12.60 0.48 14.26
C GLU A 87 13.99 -0.11 13.92
N GLU A 88 15.00 0.24 14.70
CA GLU A 88 16.38 -0.24 14.53
C GLU A 88 16.57 -1.74 14.86
N LEU A 89 15.65 -2.36 15.57
CA LEU A 89 15.68 -3.78 15.97
C LEU A 89 14.71 -4.65 15.15
N ASP A 90 13.90 -4.02 14.26
CA ASP A 90 12.93 -4.75 13.44
C ASP A 90 13.64 -5.56 12.35
N ALA A 91 13.47 -6.89 12.43
CA ALA A 91 14.10 -7.82 11.51
C ALA A 91 13.54 -7.69 10.07
N GLY A 92 12.24 -7.41 9.94
CA GLY A 92 11.59 -7.18 8.65
C GLY A 92 12.15 -5.95 7.96
N LEU A 93 12.25 -4.84 8.70
CA LEU A 93 12.83 -3.62 8.16
C LEU A 93 14.27 -3.82 7.72
N THR A 94 15.08 -4.53 8.51
CA THR A 94 16.47 -4.86 8.15
C THR A 94 16.53 -5.66 6.85
N ALA A 95 15.69 -6.68 6.71
CA ALA A 95 15.66 -7.55 5.53
C ALA A 95 15.16 -6.79 4.28
N PHE A 96 14.11 -5.97 4.40
CA PHE A 96 13.54 -5.23 3.26
C PHE A 96 14.47 -4.11 2.78
N ARG A 97 15.21 -3.46 3.69
CA ARG A 97 16.29 -2.52 3.33
C ARG A 97 17.43 -3.22 2.57
N ALA A 98 17.77 -4.44 2.97
CA ALA A 98 18.77 -5.24 2.26
C ALA A 98 18.27 -5.63 0.86
N ALA A 99 17.01 -6.06 0.73
CA ALA A 99 16.40 -6.39 -0.55
C ALA A 99 16.30 -5.17 -1.48
N ALA A 100 15.97 -3.97 -0.96
CA ALA A 100 15.95 -2.74 -1.75
C ALA A 100 17.31 -2.44 -2.38
N ARG A 101 18.41 -2.62 -1.62
CA ARG A 101 19.78 -2.48 -2.12
C ARG A 101 20.18 -3.55 -3.13
N GLU A 102 19.84 -4.81 -2.84
CA GLU A 102 20.20 -5.96 -3.68
C GLU A 102 19.57 -5.87 -5.07
N TYR A 103 18.31 -5.45 -5.12
CA TYR A 103 17.54 -5.38 -6.36
C TYR A 103 17.45 -3.97 -6.95
N GLU A 104 18.10 -2.98 -6.35
CA GLU A 104 18.09 -1.57 -6.79
C GLU A 104 16.68 -1.03 -7.05
N THR A 105 15.70 -1.35 -6.17
CA THR A 105 14.28 -1.02 -6.34
C THR A 105 13.71 -0.25 -5.14
N TRP A 106 12.71 0.58 -5.40
CA TRP A 106 11.93 1.23 -4.35
C TRP A 106 10.99 0.24 -3.68
N ILE A 107 10.98 0.21 -2.34
CA ILE A 107 10.07 -0.64 -1.57
C ILE A 107 9.24 0.23 -0.63
N LEU A 108 7.91 0.11 -0.73
CA LEU A 108 7.00 0.57 0.31
C LEU A 108 6.70 -0.61 1.23
N ILE A 109 7.22 -0.57 2.46
CA ILE A 109 6.69 -1.42 3.52
C ILE A 109 5.30 -0.87 3.86
N GLY A 110 4.27 -1.64 3.55
CA GLY A 110 2.89 -1.20 3.72
C GLY A 110 2.58 -0.81 5.15
N SER A 111 2.91 -1.68 6.10
CA SER A 111 3.18 -1.26 7.47
C SER A 111 3.84 -2.35 8.32
N GLN A 112 4.42 -1.90 9.43
CA GLN A 112 4.89 -2.68 10.57
C GLN A 112 4.38 -2.02 11.86
N LEU A 113 4.17 -2.83 12.89
CA LEU A 113 3.91 -2.32 14.24
C LEU A 113 5.25 -2.00 14.90
N ILE A 114 5.50 -0.71 15.09
CA ILE A 114 6.78 -0.18 15.58
C ILE A 114 6.60 0.38 17.00
N LYS A 115 7.46 -0.06 17.92
CA LYS A 115 7.54 0.49 19.26
C LYS A 115 8.32 1.81 19.22
N GLU A 116 7.63 2.94 19.39
CA GLU A 116 8.26 4.26 19.46
C GLU A 116 8.86 4.55 20.84
N SER A 117 8.20 4.05 21.88
CA SER A 117 8.63 4.12 23.28
C SER A 117 8.03 2.94 24.06
N ASP A 118 8.36 2.80 25.33
CA ASP A 118 7.84 1.73 26.18
C ASP A 118 6.30 1.70 26.25
N ASN A 119 5.67 2.87 26.02
CA ASN A 119 4.20 3.04 26.12
C ASN A 119 3.54 3.45 24.81
N SER A 120 4.24 3.40 23.68
CA SER A 120 3.68 3.84 22.39
C SER A 120 4.07 2.89 21.27
N ILE A 121 3.08 2.28 20.66
CA ILE A 121 3.21 1.47 19.45
C ILE A 121 2.45 2.18 18.34
N VAL A 122 3.05 2.29 17.15
CA VAL A 122 2.43 2.88 15.96
C VAL A 122 2.34 1.86 14.84
N ASN A 123 1.33 1.99 13.99
CA ASN A 123 1.20 1.24 12.74
C ASN A 123 1.85 2.08 11.64
N ARG A 124 3.12 1.77 11.30
CA ARG A 124 4.01 2.62 10.49
C ARG A 124 4.26 2.05 9.11
N SER A 125 3.96 2.85 8.09
CA SER A 125 4.41 2.62 6.72
C SER A 125 5.76 3.30 6.50
N LEU A 126 6.67 2.64 5.75
CA LEU A 126 8.01 3.14 5.48
C LEU A 126 8.31 3.04 3.98
N LEU A 127 8.85 4.12 3.42
CA LEU A 127 9.34 4.15 2.05
C LEU A 127 10.87 3.99 2.05
N ILE A 128 11.37 3.02 1.30
CA ILE A 128 12.79 2.68 1.20
C ILE A 128 13.23 2.93 -0.25
N ASP A 129 14.34 3.63 -0.41
CA ASP A 129 14.96 3.87 -1.71
C ASP A 129 15.85 2.69 -2.17
N PRO A 130 16.35 2.71 -3.43
CA PRO A 130 17.25 1.68 -3.95
C PRO A 130 18.61 1.56 -3.22
N GLN A 131 18.97 2.54 -2.40
CA GLN A 131 20.14 2.49 -1.54
C GLN A 131 19.84 1.84 -0.18
N GLY A 132 18.57 1.46 0.05
CA GLY A 132 18.10 0.88 1.30
C GLY A 132 17.93 1.91 2.41
N GLU A 133 17.85 3.20 2.07
CA GLU A 133 17.60 4.25 3.05
C GLU A 133 16.11 4.56 3.18
N ILE A 134 15.67 4.83 4.40
CA ILE A 134 14.27 5.19 4.68
C ILE A 134 14.08 6.66 4.36
N THR A 135 13.33 6.94 3.29
CA THR A 135 13.07 8.30 2.79
C THR A 135 11.79 8.92 3.34
N ALA A 136 10.83 8.12 3.77
CA ALA A 136 9.60 8.61 4.39
C ALA A 136 9.03 7.61 5.41
N ARG A 137 8.30 8.14 6.39
CA ARG A 137 7.55 7.41 7.41
C ARG A 137 6.14 8.00 7.52
N TYR A 138 5.15 7.14 7.62
CA TYR A 138 3.75 7.52 7.84
C TYR A 138 3.15 6.64 8.92
N ASP A 139 2.64 7.24 9.98
CA ASP A 139 1.90 6.54 11.02
C ASP A 139 0.40 6.67 10.73
N LYS A 140 -0.29 5.53 10.75
CA LYS A 140 -1.72 5.43 10.47
C LYS A 140 -2.50 6.45 11.28
N LEU A 141 -3.36 7.23 10.59
CA LEU A 141 -4.13 8.29 11.25
C LEU A 141 -5.40 7.76 11.89
N HIS A 142 -6.09 6.84 11.23
CA HIS A 142 -7.42 6.38 11.64
C HIS A 142 -7.38 4.94 12.11
N MET A 143 -7.69 4.74 13.40
CA MET A 143 -7.69 3.42 14.03
C MET A 143 -8.94 2.64 13.67
N PHE A 144 -8.77 1.32 13.49
CA PHE A 144 -9.84 0.42 13.11
C PHE A 144 -10.62 -0.04 14.35
N ASP A 145 -11.48 0.85 14.84
CA ASP A 145 -12.37 0.60 15.98
C ASP A 145 -13.77 0.40 15.43
N ILE A 146 -14.19 -0.84 15.31
CA ILE A 146 -15.51 -1.17 14.73
C ILE A 146 -16.15 -2.37 15.42
N GLU A 147 -17.47 -2.41 15.32
CA GLU A 147 -18.29 -3.56 15.68
C GLU A 147 -19.17 -3.92 14.48
N LEU A 148 -19.15 -5.17 14.06
CA LEU A 148 -19.94 -5.67 12.94
C LEU A 148 -21.12 -6.51 13.41
N ALA A 149 -22.20 -6.50 12.63
CA ALA A 149 -23.42 -7.23 12.95
C ALA A 149 -23.26 -8.76 13.09
N ASN A 150 -22.17 -9.32 12.52
CA ASN A 150 -21.81 -10.73 12.65
C ASN A 150 -21.02 -11.07 13.92
N GLY A 151 -20.81 -10.08 14.80
CA GLY A 151 -20.08 -10.21 16.08
C GLY A 151 -18.57 -9.99 15.97
N GLU A 152 -18.04 -9.69 14.79
CA GLU A 152 -16.64 -9.24 14.65
C GLU A 152 -16.49 -7.86 15.31
N SER A 153 -15.51 -7.71 16.21
CA SER A 153 -15.18 -6.46 16.87
C SER A 153 -13.68 -6.23 16.83
N TYR A 154 -13.28 -4.99 16.62
CA TYR A 154 -11.89 -4.56 16.56
C TYR A 154 -11.75 -3.25 17.33
N SER A 155 -10.69 -3.13 18.13
CA SER A 155 -10.36 -1.96 18.95
C SER A 155 -8.86 -1.69 18.79
N GLU A 156 -8.45 -1.22 17.61
CA GLU A 156 -7.03 -0.97 17.32
C GLU A 156 -6.46 0.12 18.22
N SER A 157 -7.27 1.13 18.58
CA SER A 157 -6.84 2.25 19.45
C SER A 157 -6.54 1.84 20.91
N ASP A 158 -6.92 0.65 21.34
CA ASP A 158 -6.58 0.16 22.67
C ASP A 158 -5.05 -0.06 22.83
N VAL A 159 -4.34 -0.31 21.71
CA VAL A 159 -2.90 -0.65 21.71
C VAL A 159 -2.09 0.26 20.81
N ILE A 160 -2.66 0.73 19.69
CA ILE A 160 -1.95 1.48 18.68
C ILE A 160 -2.22 2.98 18.83
N THR A 161 -1.14 3.75 18.94
CA THR A 161 -1.19 5.22 18.99
C THR A 161 -1.41 5.76 17.55
N PRO A 162 -2.44 6.59 17.31
CA PRO A 162 -2.65 7.18 16.01
C PRO A 162 -1.57 8.20 15.65
N GLY A 163 -1.22 8.27 14.36
CA GLY A 163 -0.43 9.35 13.79
C GLY A 163 -1.16 10.68 13.81
N SER A 164 -0.47 11.75 13.44
CA SER A 164 -1.02 13.11 13.44
C SER A 164 -0.77 13.88 12.13
N ARG A 165 -0.11 13.26 11.14
CA ARG A 165 0.35 13.96 9.93
C ARG A 165 0.05 13.14 8.69
N ALA A 166 -0.51 13.79 7.65
CA ALA A 166 -0.51 13.26 6.31
C ALA A 166 0.89 13.40 5.69
N VAL A 167 1.34 12.41 4.92
CA VAL A 167 2.70 12.37 4.37
C VAL A 167 2.66 12.24 2.85
N ILE A 168 3.48 13.06 2.18
CA ILE A 168 3.82 12.95 0.77
C ILE A 168 5.33 12.75 0.68
N ALA A 169 5.75 11.77 -0.12
CA ALA A 169 7.15 11.49 -0.43
C ALA A 169 7.42 11.74 -1.91
N ASP A 170 8.64 12.16 -2.23
CA ASP A 170 9.09 12.30 -3.60
C ASP A 170 9.66 10.96 -4.10
N LEU A 171 9.19 10.51 -5.26
CA LEU A 171 9.76 9.43 -6.06
C LEU A 171 10.40 10.02 -7.32
N PRO A 172 11.31 9.29 -8.01
CA PRO A 172 11.89 9.75 -9.27
C PRO A 172 10.88 10.09 -10.36
N TRP A 173 9.67 9.55 -10.25
CA TRP A 173 8.60 9.70 -11.26
C TRP A 173 7.55 10.72 -10.89
N GLY A 174 7.36 11.02 -9.59
CA GLY A 174 6.30 11.91 -9.10
C GLY A 174 6.07 11.75 -7.60
N LYS A 175 4.99 12.33 -7.10
CA LYS A 175 4.70 12.40 -5.65
C LYS A 175 3.79 11.27 -5.19
N LEU A 176 4.22 10.61 -4.11
CA LEU A 176 3.52 9.52 -3.45
C LEU A 176 2.82 10.02 -2.18
N GLY A 177 1.50 9.88 -2.09
CA GLY A 177 0.74 10.03 -0.85
C GLY A 177 0.68 8.68 -0.11
N MET A 178 0.97 8.71 1.19
CA MET A 178 0.98 7.50 2.03
C MET A 178 -0.30 7.43 2.87
N THR A 179 -0.96 6.26 2.87
CA THR A 179 -2.10 5.95 3.76
C THR A 179 -2.03 4.47 4.18
N ILE A 180 -2.82 4.06 5.17
CA ILE A 180 -2.90 2.67 5.61
C ILE A 180 -4.36 2.27 5.83
N CYS A 181 -4.84 1.25 5.12
CA CYS A 181 -6.03 0.44 5.36
C CYS A 181 -7.30 1.25 5.70
N TYR A 182 -7.63 1.41 6.97
CA TYR A 182 -8.85 2.09 7.42
C TYR A 182 -8.91 3.56 7.00
N ASP A 183 -7.76 4.19 6.74
CA ASP A 183 -7.67 5.53 6.15
C ASP A 183 -8.48 5.63 4.85
N LEU A 184 -8.66 4.52 4.12
CA LEU A 184 -9.45 4.42 2.90
C LEU A 184 -10.87 4.99 3.06
N ARG A 185 -11.44 4.97 4.27
CA ARG A 185 -12.80 5.47 4.52
C ARG A 185 -12.87 6.99 4.63
N PHE A 186 -11.76 7.67 4.77
CA PHE A 186 -11.68 9.11 5.07
C PHE A 186 -11.30 9.92 3.82
N ALA A 187 -12.28 10.23 2.99
CA ALA A 187 -12.10 10.94 1.72
C ALA A 187 -11.32 12.24 1.83
N ALA A 188 -11.46 12.96 2.97
CA ALA A 188 -10.76 14.22 3.20
C ALA A 188 -9.23 14.06 3.20
N LEU A 189 -8.70 12.95 3.74
CA LEU A 189 -7.26 12.65 3.70
C LEU A 189 -6.77 12.53 2.25
N TYR A 190 -7.45 11.73 1.44
CA TYR A 190 -7.09 11.51 0.02
C TYR A 190 -7.16 12.79 -0.79
N ARG A 191 -8.22 13.57 -0.56
CA ARG A 191 -8.35 14.87 -1.21
C ARG A 191 -7.23 15.82 -0.81
N GLY A 192 -6.87 15.88 0.48
CA GLY A 192 -5.77 16.69 0.97
C GLY A 192 -4.43 16.30 0.34
N LEU A 193 -4.12 14.99 0.27
CA LEU A 193 -2.93 14.48 -0.39
C LEU A 193 -2.87 14.87 -1.87
N ALA A 194 -3.99 14.70 -2.60
CA ALA A 194 -4.07 15.04 -4.01
C ALA A 194 -3.93 16.55 -4.27
N GLN A 195 -4.53 17.39 -3.42
CA GLN A 195 -4.40 18.87 -3.50
C GLN A 195 -2.97 19.32 -3.17
N ALA A 196 -2.26 18.61 -2.30
CA ALA A 196 -0.85 18.84 -2.01
C ALA A 196 0.10 18.27 -3.07
N GLY A 197 -0.45 17.63 -4.12
CA GLY A 197 0.28 17.22 -5.32
C GLY A 197 0.55 15.73 -5.46
N ALA A 198 0.03 14.85 -4.59
CA ALA A 198 0.20 13.42 -4.75
C ALA A 198 -0.42 12.93 -6.06
N GLU A 199 0.36 12.22 -6.87
CA GLU A 199 -0.03 11.64 -8.16
C GLU A 199 -0.28 10.14 -8.05
N ILE A 200 0.35 9.52 -7.06
CA ILE A 200 0.18 8.14 -6.64
C ILE A 200 -0.24 8.16 -5.18
N ILE A 201 -1.19 7.32 -4.79
CA ILE A 201 -1.55 7.14 -3.38
C ILE A 201 -1.52 5.65 -3.08
N THR A 202 -0.82 5.26 -2.02
CA THR A 202 -0.75 3.87 -1.58
C THR A 202 -1.77 3.58 -0.48
N ILE A 203 -2.36 2.38 -0.53
CA ILE A 203 -3.34 1.89 0.44
C ILE A 203 -2.98 0.46 0.85
N PRO A 204 -1.84 0.25 1.51
CA PRO A 204 -1.55 -1.05 2.09
C PRO A 204 -2.63 -1.41 3.13
N ALA A 205 -3.08 -2.66 3.12
CA ALA A 205 -4.20 -3.08 3.93
C ALA A 205 -4.09 -4.54 4.41
N ALA A 206 -4.76 -4.81 5.52
CA ALA A 206 -5.20 -6.14 5.96
C ALA A 206 -6.74 -6.12 6.09
N PHE A 207 -7.41 -5.77 5.02
CA PHE A 207 -8.85 -5.48 4.99
C PHE A 207 -9.65 -6.75 5.27
N THR A 208 -10.56 -6.70 6.24
CA THR A 208 -11.34 -7.88 6.64
C THR A 208 -12.17 -8.42 5.48
N GLN A 209 -12.40 -9.73 5.44
CA GLN A 209 -13.16 -10.37 4.37
C GLN A 209 -14.58 -9.83 4.27
N THR A 210 -15.25 -9.62 5.40
CA THR A 210 -16.63 -9.12 5.48
C THR A 210 -16.76 -7.74 4.83
N THR A 211 -15.96 -6.78 5.27
CA THR A 211 -16.03 -5.41 4.75
C THR A 211 -15.36 -5.28 3.39
N GLY A 212 -14.35 -6.12 3.11
CA GLY A 212 -13.65 -6.14 1.83
C GLY A 212 -14.57 -6.50 0.68
N LYS A 213 -15.33 -7.58 0.82
CA LYS A 213 -16.31 -8.02 -0.17
C LYS A 213 -17.34 -6.94 -0.51
N ALA A 214 -17.74 -6.15 0.48
CA ALA A 214 -18.75 -5.12 0.30
C ALA A 214 -18.19 -3.77 -0.20
N HIS A 215 -16.97 -3.39 0.22
CA HIS A 215 -16.52 -2.00 0.09
C HIS A 215 -15.21 -1.81 -0.67
N TRP A 216 -14.27 -2.78 -0.66
CA TRP A 216 -12.89 -2.59 -1.08
C TRP A 216 -12.76 -2.02 -2.49
N HIS A 217 -13.26 -2.73 -3.49
CA HIS A 217 -13.17 -2.31 -4.89
C HIS A 217 -13.83 -0.96 -5.14
N THR A 218 -14.99 -0.74 -4.51
CA THR A 218 -15.74 0.51 -4.66
C THR A 218 -14.95 1.69 -4.10
N LEU A 219 -14.44 1.57 -2.87
CA LEU A 219 -13.73 2.67 -2.22
C LEU A 219 -12.38 2.95 -2.88
N VAL A 220 -11.59 1.92 -3.21
CA VAL A 220 -10.29 2.09 -3.89
C VAL A 220 -10.47 2.81 -5.22
N ARG A 221 -11.46 2.41 -6.03
CA ARG A 221 -11.80 3.09 -7.28
C ARG A 221 -12.31 4.51 -7.07
N ALA A 222 -13.13 4.73 -6.04
CA ALA A 222 -13.61 6.06 -5.71
C ALA A 222 -12.45 7.01 -5.39
N ARG A 223 -11.46 6.55 -4.60
CA ARG A 223 -10.26 7.36 -4.32
C ARG A 223 -9.48 7.71 -5.58
N ALA A 224 -9.29 6.78 -6.50
CA ALA A 224 -8.65 7.06 -7.79
C ALA A 224 -9.41 8.13 -8.59
N ILE A 225 -10.74 7.99 -8.70
CA ILE A 225 -11.59 8.88 -9.51
C ILE A 225 -11.64 10.29 -8.93
N GLU A 226 -11.91 10.42 -7.63
CA GLU A 226 -12.10 11.74 -7.00
C GLU A 226 -10.81 12.56 -6.87
N THR A 227 -9.65 11.88 -6.82
CA THR A 227 -8.34 12.52 -6.71
C THR A 227 -7.64 12.66 -8.07
N GLY A 228 -8.08 11.88 -9.07
CA GLY A 228 -7.37 11.78 -10.35
C GLY A 228 -5.94 11.27 -10.17
N SER A 229 -5.72 10.34 -9.23
CA SER A 229 -4.42 9.74 -8.90
C SER A 229 -4.42 8.25 -9.23
N TYR A 230 -3.23 7.68 -9.45
CA TYR A 230 -3.06 6.24 -9.36
C TYR A 230 -3.25 5.77 -7.93
N ILE A 231 -3.90 4.62 -7.75
CA ILE A 231 -3.97 3.93 -6.45
C ILE A 231 -3.22 2.60 -6.56
N ILE A 232 -2.27 2.38 -5.64
CA ILE A 232 -1.53 1.14 -5.47
C ILE A 232 -1.90 0.59 -4.10
N ALA A 233 -2.71 -0.46 -4.08
CA ALA A 233 -3.37 -0.96 -2.88
C ALA A 233 -3.03 -2.44 -2.61
N PRO A 234 -1.83 -2.75 -2.08
CA PRO A 234 -1.48 -4.10 -1.66
C PRO A 234 -2.32 -4.50 -0.45
N ASN A 235 -2.86 -5.71 -0.44
CA ASN A 235 -3.74 -6.19 0.62
C ASN A 235 -3.31 -7.59 1.08
N GLN A 236 -3.43 -7.87 2.38
CA GLN A 236 -3.34 -9.22 2.91
C GLN A 236 -4.51 -10.08 2.39
N CYS A 237 -4.29 -11.39 2.28
CA CYS A 237 -5.33 -12.33 1.83
C CYS A 237 -5.41 -13.57 2.72
N GLY A 238 -6.47 -14.35 2.52
CA GLY A 238 -6.62 -15.66 3.11
C GLY A 238 -6.93 -15.67 4.61
N LEU A 239 -6.75 -16.83 5.21
CA LEU A 239 -7.04 -17.08 6.61
C LEU A 239 -5.76 -16.97 7.43
N HIS A 240 -5.73 -16.02 8.33
CA HIS A 240 -4.67 -15.84 9.31
C HIS A 240 -4.92 -16.67 10.57
N VAL A 241 -4.10 -16.42 11.60
CA VAL A 241 -4.26 -17.03 12.93
C VAL A 241 -5.59 -16.61 13.56
N ASP A 242 -6.10 -17.45 14.46
CA ASP A 242 -7.31 -17.22 15.26
C ASP A 242 -8.56 -16.86 14.41
N LYS A 243 -8.65 -17.45 13.21
CA LYS A 243 -9.76 -17.28 12.27
C LYS A 243 -9.93 -15.87 11.68
N ARG A 244 -9.01 -14.94 11.91
CA ARG A 244 -9.01 -13.67 11.19
C ARG A 244 -8.81 -13.94 9.69
N ALA A 245 -9.62 -13.31 8.85
CA ALA A 245 -9.52 -13.47 7.41
C ALA A 245 -9.41 -12.11 6.72
N SER A 246 -8.47 -12.00 5.78
CA SER A 246 -8.32 -10.84 4.91
C SER A 246 -8.86 -11.11 3.51
N TYR A 247 -9.34 -10.04 2.87
CA TYR A 247 -10.11 -10.13 1.65
C TYR A 247 -9.27 -10.47 0.42
N GLY A 248 -7.97 -10.15 0.42
CA GLY A 248 -7.16 -10.23 -0.80
C GLY A 248 -7.45 -9.08 -1.74
N HIS A 249 -7.42 -9.37 -3.04
CA HIS A 249 -7.69 -8.40 -4.07
C HIS A 249 -6.79 -7.15 -3.95
N SER A 250 -5.46 -7.35 -3.85
CA SER A 250 -4.54 -6.25 -4.09
C SER A 250 -4.88 -5.59 -5.42
N LEU A 251 -4.94 -4.26 -5.46
CA LEU A 251 -5.40 -3.53 -6.64
C LEU A 251 -4.37 -2.50 -7.11
N ILE A 252 -4.24 -2.36 -8.43
CA ILE A 252 -3.63 -1.20 -9.06
C ILE A 252 -4.71 -0.55 -9.93
N VAL A 253 -5.01 0.73 -9.65
CA VAL A 253 -6.12 1.45 -10.30
C VAL A 253 -5.60 2.74 -10.91
N ASP A 254 -6.00 3.02 -12.16
CA ASP A 254 -5.60 4.23 -12.86
C ASP A 254 -6.42 5.47 -12.43
N PRO A 255 -6.00 6.69 -12.79
CA PRO A 255 -6.69 7.93 -12.40
C PRO A 255 -8.14 8.06 -12.91
N TRP A 256 -8.57 7.18 -13.84
CA TRP A 256 -9.95 7.14 -14.36
C TRP A 256 -10.81 6.09 -13.65
N GLY A 257 -10.23 5.39 -12.66
CA GLY A 257 -10.92 4.34 -11.89
C GLY A 257 -10.93 2.97 -12.58
N LYS A 258 -10.11 2.77 -13.64
CA LYS A 258 -9.93 1.47 -14.27
C LYS A 258 -9.02 0.60 -13.39
N ILE A 259 -9.47 -0.59 -13.03
CA ILE A 259 -8.63 -1.61 -12.42
C ILE A 259 -7.67 -2.12 -13.49
N MET A 260 -6.38 -1.93 -13.27
CA MET A 260 -5.31 -2.38 -14.16
C MET A 260 -4.80 -3.78 -13.79
N ALA A 261 -4.80 -4.08 -12.49
CA ALA A 261 -4.47 -5.41 -11.96
C ALA A 261 -5.27 -5.68 -10.68
N ASP A 262 -5.66 -6.94 -10.49
CA ASP A 262 -6.37 -7.46 -9.32
C ASP A 262 -5.76 -8.80 -8.91
N GLY A 263 -5.35 -8.93 -7.64
CA GLY A 263 -4.66 -10.09 -7.09
C GLY A 263 -5.56 -11.29 -6.77
N GLY A 264 -6.88 -11.14 -6.85
CA GLY A 264 -7.79 -12.21 -6.43
C GLY A 264 -7.63 -12.55 -4.94
N SER A 265 -7.91 -13.81 -4.59
CA SER A 265 -7.94 -14.27 -3.19
C SER A 265 -6.65 -14.93 -2.70
N GLU A 266 -5.73 -15.26 -3.59
CA GLU A 266 -4.55 -16.08 -3.28
C GLU A 266 -3.28 -15.23 -3.10
N PRO A 267 -2.30 -15.67 -2.29
CA PRO A 267 -1.00 -15.02 -2.21
C PRO A 267 -0.30 -14.94 -3.58
N GLY A 268 0.37 -13.82 -3.86
CA GLY A 268 1.06 -13.65 -5.14
C GLY A 268 1.54 -12.23 -5.40
N ILE A 269 1.83 -11.96 -6.66
CA ILE A 269 2.32 -10.66 -7.14
C ILE A 269 1.40 -10.20 -8.28
N ILE A 270 0.99 -8.95 -8.22
CA ILE A 270 0.37 -8.27 -9.36
C ILE A 270 1.24 -7.10 -9.79
N MET A 271 1.24 -6.79 -11.08
CA MET A 271 2.02 -5.69 -11.64
C MET A 271 1.23 -4.92 -12.69
N ALA A 272 1.50 -3.62 -12.77
CA ALA A 272 0.98 -2.77 -13.83
C ALA A 272 1.96 -1.62 -14.14
N GLU A 273 1.97 -1.20 -15.40
CA GLU A 273 2.70 -0.02 -15.83
C GLU A 273 1.95 1.24 -15.37
N ILE A 274 2.67 2.12 -14.68
CA ILE A 274 2.20 3.44 -14.23
C ILE A 274 2.72 4.49 -15.21
N ASP A 275 1.82 5.28 -15.77
CA ASP A 275 2.12 6.41 -16.66
C ASP A 275 1.52 7.69 -16.06
N LEU A 276 2.35 8.51 -15.41
CA LEU A 276 1.88 9.70 -14.71
C LEU A 276 1.30 10.79 -15.63
N SER A 277 1.53 10.71 -16.94
CA SER A 277 0.85 11.61 -17.87
C SER A 277 -0.67 11.49 -17.80
N LYS A 278 -1.19 10.31 -17.43
CA LYS A 278 -2.63 10.05 -17.26
C LYS A 278 -3.24 10.81 -16.08
N VAL A 279 -2.45 11.11 -15.03
CA VAL A 279 -2.87 11.96 -13.90
C VAL A 279 -3.21 13.37 -14.42
N ASN A 280 -2.30 13.94 -15.19
CA ASN A 280 -2.50 15.27 -15.78
C ASN A 280 -3.70 15.29 -16.73
N LEU A 281 -3.88 14.24 -17.53
CA LEU A 281 -5.04 14.11 -18.42
C LEU A 281 -6.36 14.01 -17.63
N ALA A 282 -6.42 13.18 -16.58
CA ALA A 282 -7.62 13.02 -15.77
C ALA A 282 -7.98 14.31 -15.06
N ARG A 283 -7.01 14.95 -14.38
CA ARG A 283 -7.19 16.22 -13.66
C ARG A 283 -7.48 17.39 -14.59
N GLY A 284 -6.94 17.38 -15.81
CA GLY A 284 -7.24 18.39 -16.83
C GLY A 284 -8.67 18.28 -17.39
N ARG A 285 -9.18 17.06 -17.55
CA ARG A 285 -10.56 16.81 -18.01
C ARG A 285 -11.60 17.08 -16.94
N ILE A 286 -11.32 16.71 -15.69
CA ILE A 286 -12.21 16.89 -14.54
C ILE A 286 -11.43 17.56 -13.42
N PRO A 287 -11.28 18.90 -13.41
CA PRO A 287 -10.45 19.61 -12.44
C PRO A 287 -11.13 19.78 -11.08
N ALA A 288 -11.78 18.71 -10.56
CA ALA A 288 -12.57 18.72 -9.34
C ALA A 288 -11.78 19.16 -8.09
N LEU A 289 -10.47 18.91 -8.06
CA LEU A 289 -9.59 19.34 -6.97
C LEU A 289 -9.46 20.87 -6.83
N LYS A 290 -9.76 21.63 -7.93
CA LYS A 290 -9.71 23.09 -7.98
C LYS A 290 -11.09 23.73 -7.76
N HIS A 291 -12.16 22.94 -7.70
CA HIS A 291 -13.54 23.44 -7.63
C HIS A 291 -14.12 23.41 -6.23
N ASP A 292 -13.27 23.40 -5.19
CA ASP A 292 -13.73 23.43 -3.80
C ASP A 292 -14.56 24.67 -3.49
N ARG A 293 -15.59 24.46 -2.67
CA ARG A 293 -16.41 25.52 -2.11
C ARG A 293 -16.48 25.36 -0.59
N ARG A 294 -16.53 26.48 0.09
CA ARG A 294 -16.90 26.47 1.53
C ARG A 294 -18.35 25.96 1.65
N ILE A 295 -18.56 24.93 2.41
CA ILE A 295 -19.87 24.34 2.66
C ILE A 295 -20.35 24.84 4.01
N ILE A 296 -21.58 25.37 4.05
CA ILE A 296 -22.34 25.65 5.27
C ILE A 296 -23.50 24.67 5.25
N VAL A 297 -23.64 23.90 6.33
CA VAL A 297 -24.77 22.98 6.51
C VAL A 297 -25.86 23.71 7.30
N GLU A 298 -27.04 23.86 6.71
CA GLU A 298 -28.21 24.40 7.36
C GLU A 298 -29.17 23.25 7.62
N HIS A 299 -29.82 23.27 8.79
CA HIS A 299 -30.84 22.33 9.16
C HIS A 299 -32.17 23.09 9.23
N TYR A 300 -33.18 22.60 8.55
CA TYR A 300 -34.55 23.13 8.59
C TYR A 300 -35.40 22.12 9.36
N ASP A 301 -36.09 22.60 10.41
CA ASP A 301 -37.03 21.82 11.24
C ASP A 301 -38.37 21.60 10.52
#